data_45bae42b05caedfd7afb2f4f08b51288
#
_entry.id   45bae42b05caedfd7afb2f4f08b51288
#
_cell.length_a   1.000
_cell.length_b   1.000
_cell.length_c   1.000
_cell.angle_alpha   90.00
_cell.angle_beta   90.00
_cell.angle_gamma   90.00
#
_symmetry.space_group_name_H-M   'P 1'
#
loop_
_entity.id
_entity.type
_entity.pdbx_description
1 polymer ?
#
loop_
_entity_poly.entity_id
_entity_poly.type
_entity_poly.pdbx_seq_one_letter_code
_entity_poly.pdbx_strand_id
1 'polypeptide(L)'
;MKSISAVAEHAQQTLSVRWALASLSLSMLLSSLGTSIANVGLPTLAQVFNASFQHVQWIVLAYLLAITTLIVSVGRLGDITGRRRLLLAGIGVFILASALCGLAPTLWMLIGARALQGIGAAIMMALTMAFVGETVPKAKTGSAMGLLGTMSAIGTALGPSLGGLLIEGLGWQAIFLVTVPLGLLTLVLAHRYLPADRQKPKTDRAGFDPLGTLLLALTLAAYALAMTLGRGSFGPFNIALLLAAGGGACLFVFTEARVASPLIRLAMFRDPVLSGSLAMSLLVATVMMATLVVGPFYLAHGLGLDAVLVGLVLSVGPFVAALTGVPAGRIADRVGAQRMTVVGLAAMATGCLTLSVLPESFGIGGYLLPMVVITLGYALFQTANNTAVMADVQSDQRGVISGMLNLSRNLGLITGASVLGAVFALASASVDMATARPEVVASGLRITFAVALVLIAFALAIALGSRALAVRRDRR
;
A
#
# COMPACT_ATOMS: atom_id res chain seq x y z
N MET A 1 22.23 -12.20 -42.91
CA MET A 1 20.84 -11.71 -42.72
C MET A 1 20.17 -12.27 -41.50
N LYS A 2 20.24 -13.56 -41.12
CA LYS A 2 19.62 -14.13 -39.91
C LYS A 2 20.10 -13.54 -38.56
N SER A 3 21.37 -13.11 -38.45
CA SER A 3 21.91 -12.50 -37.24
C SER A 3 21.41 -11.06 -36.99
N ILE A 4 21.20 -10.29 -38.07
CA ILE A 4 20.72 -8.91 -38.00
C ILE A 4 19.23 -8.90 -37.63
N SER A 5 18.41 -9.83 -38.14
CA SER A 5 17.02 -9.97 -37.80
C SER A 5 16.83 -10.40 -36.32
N ALA A 6 17.66 -11.31 -35.80
CA ALA A 6 17.63 -11.74 -34.41
C ALA A 6 18.03 -10.62 -33.43
N VAL A 7 19.01 -9.79 -33.80
CA VAL A 7 19.42 -8.61 -33.02
C VAL A 7 18.31 -7.54 -33.01
N ALA A 8 17.66 -7.30 -34.14
CA ALA A 8 16.53 -6.38 -34.25
C ALA A 8 15.32 -6.85 -33.47
N GLU A 9 14.96 -8.14 -33.53
CA GLU A 9 13.89 -8.73 -32.72
C GLU A 9 14.18 -8.64 -31.22
N HIS A 10 15.40 -8.91 -30.79
CA HIS A 10 15.81 -8.80 -29.38
C HIS A 10 15.78 -7.35 -28.90
N ALA A 11 16.19 -6.39 -29.71
CA ALA A 11 16.10 -4.96 -29.41
C ALA A 11 14.64 -4.50 -29.32
N GLN A 12 13.77 -4.97 -30.21
CA GLN A 12 12.34 -4.64 -30.21
C GLN A 12 11.61 -5.24 -29.02
N GLN A 13 11.95 -6.47 -28.62
CA GLN A 13 11.43 -7.13 -27.42
C GLN A 13 11.87 -6.42 -26.13
N THR A 14 13.12 -5.99 -26.02
CA THR A 14 13.63 -5.23 -24.88
C THR A 14 12.97 -3.86 -24.75
N LEU A 15 12.69 -3.19 -25.86
CA LEU A 15 12.01 -1.90 -25.89
C LEU A 15 10.54 -2.04 -25.44
N SER A 16 9.86 -3.08 -25.90
CA SER A 16 8.48 -3.40 -25.52
C SER A 16 8.36 -3.65 -23.99
N VAL A 17 9.29 -4.41 -23.40
CA VAL A 17 9.32 -4.66 -21.95
C VAL A 17 9.54 -3.37 -21.15
N ARG A 18 10.40 -2.46 -21.61
CA ARG A 18 10.64 -1.17 -20.93
C ARG A 18 9.38 -0.30 -20.89
N TRP A 19 8.67 -0.19 -22.00
CA TRP A 19 7.44 0.61 -22.08
C TRP A 19 6.28 -0.04 -21.32
N ALA A 20 6.20 -1.36 -21.29
CA ALA A 20 5.27 -2.09 -20.46
C ALA A 20 5.54 -1.81 -18.98
N LEU A 21 6.80 -1.90 -18.52
CA LEU A 21 7.17 -1.53 -17.15
C LEU A 21 6.90 -0.05 -16.83
N ALA A 22 7.11 0.86 -17.81
CA ALA A 22 6.78 2.27 -17.62
C ALA A 22 5.28 2.48 -17.38
N SER A 23 4.41 1.80 -18.14
CA SER A 23 2.96 1.88 -17.91
C SER A 23 2.54 1.33 -16.54
N LEU A 24 3.13 0.21 -16.11
CA LEU A 24 2.90 -0.38 -14.78
C LEU A 24 3.41 0.55 -13.66
N SER A 25 4.58 1.15 -13.86
CA SER A 25 5.17 2.12 -12.93
C SER A 25 4.31 3.37 -12.76
N LEU A 26 3.81 3.93 -13.87
CA LEU A 26 2.88 5.06 -13.84
C LEU A 26 1.55 4.69 -13.18
N SER A 27 1.04 3.48 -13.41
CA SER A 27 -0.17 2.98 -12.73
C SER A 27 0.03 2.96 -11.22
N MET A 28 1.18 2.48 -10.74
CA MET A 28 1.49 2.44 -9.32
C MET A 28 1.67 3.84 -8.72
N LEU A 29 2.37 4.74 -9.44
CA LEU A 29 2.54 6.13 -9.05
C LEU A 29 1.20 6.85 -8.93
N LEU A 30 0.32 6.74 -9.94
CA LEU A 30 -1.00 7.39 -9.94
C LEU A 30 -1.88 6.92 -8.80
N SER A 31 -1.94 5.61 -8.54
CA SER A 31 -2.72 5.05 -7.44
C SER A 31 -2.21 5.54 -6.08
N SER A 32 -0.89 5.62 -5.90
CA SER A 32 -0.27 6.09 -4.65
C SER A 32 -0.39 7.61 -4.49
N LEU A 33 -0.25 8.37 -5.57
CA LEU A 33 -0.49 9.81 -5.59
C LEU A 33 -1.95 10.14 -5.24
N GLY A 34 -2.91 9.40 -5.80
CA GLY A 34 -4.33 9.53 -5.48
C GLY A 34 -4.65 9.31 -3.99
N THR A 35 -3.87 8.47 -3.30
CA THR A 35 -4.00 8.26 -1.86
C THR A 35 -3.53 9.48 -1.06
N SER A 36 -2.44 10.13 -1.46
CA SER A 36 -1.74 11.14 -0.65
C SER A 36 -2.13 12.58 -0.99
N ILE A 37 -2.40 12.90 -2.26
CA ILE A 37 -2.59 14.28 -2.72
C ILE A 37 -3.83 14.95 -2.13
N ALA A 38 -4.90 14.18 -1.87
CA ALA A 38 -6.14 14.71 -1.30
C ALA A 38 -5.99 15.15 0.16
N ASN A 39 -5.04 14.58 0.91
CA ASN A 39 -4.85 14.89 2.32
C ASN A 39 -4.50 16.36 2.56
N VAL A 40 -3.67 16.95 1.69
CA VAL A 40 -3.26 18.36 1.78
C VAL A 40 -4.42 19.30 1.48
N GLY A 41 -5.33 18.88 0.63
CA GLY A 41 -6.51 19.68 0.26
C GLY A 41 -7.61 19.71 1.31
N LEU A 42 -7.58 18.84 2.34
CA LEU A 42 -8.69 18.72 3.31
C LEU A 42 -9.08 20.05 3.98
N PRO A 43 -8.14 20.90 4.47
CA PRO A 43 -8.50 22.19 5.05
C PRO A 43 -9.18 23.12 4.05
N THR A 44 -8.65 23.22 2.83
CA THR A 44 -9.23 24.04 1.75
C THR A 44 -10.62 23.53 1.34
N LEU A 45 -10.78 22.21 1.21
CA LEU A 45 -12.05 21.58 0.87
C LEU A 45 -13.11 21.77 1.96
N ALA A 46 -12.70 21.78 3.25
CA ALA A 46 -13.59 22.10 4.36
C ALA A 46 -14.17 23.54 4.24
N GLN A 47 -13.33 24.49 3.86
CA GLN A 47 -13.74 25.88 3.63
C GLN A 47 -14.64 26.02 2.39
N VAL A 48 -14.21 25.44 1.26
CA VAL A 48 -14.93 25.55 -0.02
C VAL A 48 -16.34 24.95 0.07
N PHE A 49 -16.49 23.79 0.70
CA PHE A 49 -17.78 23.13 0.84
C PHE A 49 -18.53 23.50 2.13
N ASN A 50 -18.01 24.43 2.93
CA ASN A 50 -18.56 24.81 4.24
C ASN A 50 -18.93 23.59 5.09
N ALA A 51 -18.01 22.63 5.17
CA ALA A 51 -18.24 21.33 5.78
C ALA A 51 -17.30 21.10 6.97
N SER A 52 -17.77 20.30 7.95
CA SER A 52 -16.93 19.91 9.08
C SER A 52 -15.75 19.07 8.63
N PHE A 53 -14.67 19.11 9.40
CA PHE A 53 -13.49 18.26 9.13
C PHE A 53 -13.84 16.77 9.03
N GLN A 54 -14.82 16.32 9.82
CA GLN A 54 -15.31 14.93 9.78
C GLN A 54 -15.92 14.56 8.42
N HIS A 55 -16.68 15.48 7.82
CA HIS A 55 -17.28 15.23 6.50
C HIS A 55 -16.24 15.22 5.38
N VAL A 56 -15.26 16.13 5.41
CA VAL A 56 -14.23 16.15 4.35
C VAL A 56 -13.25 14.99 4.45
N GLN A 57 -13.05 14.40 5.62
CA GLN A 57 -12.27 13.17 5.76
C GLN A 57 -12.81 12.02 4.89
N TRP A 58 -14.11 11.99 4.62
CA TRP A 58 -14.70 10.98 3.74
C TRP A 58 -14.17 11.02 2.31
N ILE A 59 -13.61 12.14 1.85
CA ILE A 59 -12.92 12.26 0.56
C ILE A 59 -11.74 11.26 0.48
N VAL A 60 -11.00 11.12 1.57
CA VAL A 60 -9.87 10.17 1.67
C VAL A 60 -10.36 8.77 1.99
N LEU A 61 -11.29 8.66 2.95
CA LEU A 61 -11.81 7.36 3.41
C LEU A 61 -12.55 6.60 2.31
N ALA A 62 -13.36 7.27 1.49
CA ALA A 62 -14.09 6.62 0.39
C ALA A 62 -13.13 5.98 -0.63
N TYR A 63 -12.04 6.65 -0.96
CA TYR A 63 -10.99 6.13 -1.83
C TYR A 63 -10.29 4.90 -1.22
N LEU A 64 -9.86 5.01 0.03
CA LEU A 64 -9.15 3.92 0.73
C LEU A 64 -10.07 2.70 0.97
N LEU A 65 -11.34 2.93 1.34
CA LEU A 65 -12.33 1.87 1.51
C LEU A 65 -12.55 1.12 0.21
N ALA A 66 -12.75 1.84 -0.91
CA ALA A 66 -12.93 1.21 -2.22
C ALA A 66 -11.71 0.36 -2.62
N ILE A 67 -10.49 0.85 -2.40
CA ILE A 67 -9.29 0.05 -2.64
C ILE A 67 -9.28 -1.18 -1.74
N THR A 68 -9.42 -1.01 -0.44
CA THR A 68 -9.25 -2.09 0.54
C THR A 68 -10.27 -3.21 0.34
N THR A 69 -11.52 -2.84 0.07
CA THR A 69 -12.62 -3.82 -0.09
C THR A 69 -12.58 -4.58 -1.40
N LEU A 70 -12.08 -3.96 -2.48
CA LEU A 70 -12.20 -4.54 -3.83
C LEU A 70 -10.90 -5.15 -4.36
N ILE A 71 -9.75 -4.87 -3.76
CA ILE A 71 -8.44 -5.18 -4.34
C ILE A 71 -8.24 -6.69 -4.60
N VAL A 72 -8.74 -7.56 -3.73
CA VAL A 72 -8.67 -9.03 -3.91
C VAL A 72 -9.64 -9.51 -4.97
N SER A 73 -10.89 -9.04 -4.92
CA SER A 73 -11.95 -9.40 -5.88
C SER A 73 -11.58 -8.99 -7.30
N VAL A 74 -11.01 -7.80 -7.44
CA VAL A 74 -10.49 -7.30 -8.72
C VAL A 74 -9.32 -8.17 -9.22
N GLY A 75 -8.42 -8.60 -8.33
CA GLY A 75 -7.36 -9.54 -8.66
C GLY A 75 -7.91 -10.83 -9.27
N ARG A 76 -8.93 -11.43 -8.64
CA ARG A 76 -9.63 -12.62 -9.14
C ARG A 76 -10.34 -12.36 -10.46
N LEU A 77 -11.03 -11.23 -10.57
CA LEU A 77 -11.70 -10.83 -11.79
C LEU A 77 -10.72 -10.72 -12.96
N GLY A 78 -9.52 -10.16 -12.74
CA GLY A 78 -8.46 -10.10 -13.74
C GLY A 78 -7.98 -11.47 -14.20
N ASP A 79 -7.89 -12.43 -13.29
CA ASP A 79 -7.48 -13.79 -13.61
C ASP A 79 -8.53 -14.53 -14.48
N ILE A 80 -9.82 -14.18 -14.35
CA ILE A 80 -10.93 -14.79 -15.09
C ILE A 80 -11.20 -14.08 -16.41
N THR A 81 -11.30 -12.74 -16.40
CA THR A 81 -11.75 -11.93 -17.56
C THR A 81 -10.64 -11.49 -18.48
N GLY A 82 -9.39 -11.56 -18.01
CA GLY A 82 -8.21 -11.04 -18.69
C GLY A 82 -7.67 -9.79 -18.00
N ARG A 83 -6.39 -9.86 -17.65
CA ARG A 83 -5.72 -8.81 -16.86
C ARG A 83 -5.56 -7.52 -17.64
N ARG A 84 -5.22 -7.61 -18.93
CA ARG A 84 -5.01 -6.42 -19.77
C ARG A 84 -6.30 -5.64 -19.94
N ARG A 85 -7.40 -6.32 -20.29
CA ARG A 85 -8.71 -5.68 -20.47
C ARG A 85 -9.16 -5.00 -19.19
N LEU A 86 -9.03 -5.69 -18.06
CA LEU A 86 -9.45 -5.14 -16.77
C LEU A 86 -8.55 -3.99 -16.33
N LEU A 87 -7.22 -4.05 -16.55
CA LEU A 87 -6.31 -2.95 -16.22
C LEU A 87 -6.62 -1.70 -17.06
N LEU A 88 -6.86 -1.85 -18.35
CA LEU A 88 -7.23 -0.72 -19.22
C LEU A 88 -8.56 -0.09 -18.78
N ALA A 89 -9.57 -0.91 -18.43
CA ALA A 89 -10.82 -0.43 -17.87
C ALA A 89 -10.60 0.30 -16.54
N GLY A 90 -9.76 -0.24 -15.64
CA GLY A 90 -9.41 0.38 -14.36
C GLY A 90 -8.73 1.74 -14.51
N ILE A 91 -7.78 1.87 -15.44
CA ILE A 91 -7.15 3.16 -15.77
C ILE A 91 -8.20 4.13 -16.31
N GLY A 92 -9.10 3.68 -17.20
CA GLY A 92 -10.20 4.49 -17.73
C GLY A 92 -11.16 4.98 -16.64
N VAL A 93 -11.55 4.10 -15.72
CA VAL A 93 -12.37 4.45 -14.54
C VAL A 93 -11.66 5.48 -13.66
N PHE A 94 -10.35 5.29 -13.41
CA PHE A 94 -9.54 6.23 -12.62
C PHE A 94 -9.50 7.62 -13.26
N ILE A 95 -9.29 7.71 -14.58
CA ILE A 95 -9.27 8.97 -15.33
C ILE A 95 -10.63 9.68 -15.25
N LEU A 96 -11.71 8.96 -15.55
CA LEU A 96 -13.07 9.50 -15.51
C LEU A 96 -13.41 10.02 -14.10
N ALA A 97 -13.13 9.21 -13.09
CA ALA A 97 -13.38 9.57 -11.70
C ALA A 97 -12.53 10.78 -11.25
N SER A 98 -11.27 10.87 -11.72
CA SER A 98 -10.41 12.03 -11.46
C SER A 98 -11.00 13.32 -12.06
N ALA A 99 -11.51 13.25 -13.29
CA ALA A 99 -12.20 14.37 -13.90
C ALA A 99 -13.47 14.76 -13.12
N LEU A 100 -14.28 13.77 -12.71
CA LEU A 100 -15.47 14.00 -11.87
C LEU A 100 -15.11 14.62 -10.51
N CYS A 101 -13.99 14.21 -9.88
CA CYS A 101 -13.51 14.85 -8.65
C CYS A 101 -13.20 16.34 -8.86
N GLY A 102 -12.49 16.68 -9.95
CA GLY A 102 -12.13 18.07 -10.25
C GLY A 102 -13.32 18.94 -10.66
N LEU A 103 -14.41 18.34 -11.11
CA LEU A 103 -15.64 19.02 -11.53
C LEU A 103 -16.78 18.95 -10.50
N ALA A 104 -16.53 18.37 -9.31
CA ALA A 104 -17.57 18.12 -8.32
C ALA A 104 -18.14 19.41 -7.73
N PRO A 105 -19.44 19.73 -7.90
CA PRO A 105 -20.07 20.92 -7.35
C PRO A 105 -20.43 20.79 -5.87
N THR A 106 -20.49 19.57 -5.35
CA THR A 106 -20.85 19.28 -3.95
C THR A 106 -19.89 18.29 -3.31
N LEU A 107 -19.76 18.35 -1.98
CA LEU A 107 -18.92 17.42 -1.21
C LEU A 107 -19.32 15.96 -1.43
N TRP A 108 -20.62 15.64 -1.46
CA TRP A 108 -21.10 14.27 -1.63
C TRP A 108 -20.79 13.70 -3.02
N MET A 109 -20.87 14.56 -4.05
CA MET A 109 -20.44 14.15 -5.39
C MET A 109 -18.94 13.91 -5.45
N LEU A 110 -18.14 14.74 -4.77
CA LEU A 110 -16.69 14.52 -4.65
C LEU A 110 -16.39 13.19 -3.94
N ILE A 111 -17.07 12.89 -2.83
CA ILE A 111 -16.91 11.63 -2.09
C ILE A 111 -17.29 10.44 -2.98
N GLY A 112 -18.39 10.49 -3.71
CA GLY A 112 -18.80 9.45 -4.66
C GLY A 112 -17.78 9.25 -5.79
N ALA A 113 -17.28 10.34 -6.36
CA ALA A 113 -16.22 10.31 -7.38
C ALA A 113 -14.92 9.71 -6.83
N ARG A 114 -14.58 10.00 -5.57
CA ARG A 114 -13.42 9.41 -4.87
C ARG A 114 -13.59 7.90 -4.66
N ALA A 115 -14.77 7.44 -4.30
CA ALA A 115 -15.05 6.00 -4.24
C ALA A 115 -14.84 5.33 -5.61
N LEU A 116 -15.35 5.93 -6.68
CA LEU A 116 -15.16 5.44 -8.05
C LEU A 116 -13.68 5.46 -8.46
N GLN A 117 -12.93 6.52 -8.10
CA GLN A 117 -11.50 6.62 -8.35
C GLN A 117 -10.74 5.52 -7.59
N GLY A 118 -11.17 5.20 -6.36
CA GLY A 118 -10.64 4.10 -5.56
C GLY A 118 -10.86 2.72 -6.21
N ILE A 119 -11.97 2.49 -6.90
CA ILE A 119 -12.21 1.28 -7.69
C ILE A 119 -11.16 1.16 -8.81
N GLY A 120 -10.94 2.24 -9.57
CA GLY A 120 -9.90 2.28 -10.60
C GLY A 120 -8.50 2.01 -10.03
N ALA A 121 -8.18 2.62 -8.89
CA ALA A 121 -6.92 2.43 -8.20
C ALA A 121 -6.73 0.98 -7.68
N ALA A 122 -7.78 0.35 -7.16
CA ALA A 122 -7.75 -1.06 -6.74
C ALA A 122 -7.36 -1.98 -7.91
N ILE A 123 -7.97 -1.75 -9.09
CA ILE A 123 -7.66 -2.47 -10.31
C ILE A 123 -6.20 -2.26 -10.72
N MET A 124 -5.75 -1.00 -10.73
CA MET A 124 -4.39 -0.66 -11.10
C MET A 124 -3.38 -1.30 -10.14
N MET A 125 -3.57 -1.22 -8.83
CA MET A 125 -2.65 -1.78 -7.83
C MET A 125 -2.59 -3.31 -7.88
N ALA A 126 -3.74 -3.98 -7.93
CA ALA A 126 -3.80 -5.44 -7.94
C ALA A 126 -3.14 -6.02 -9.21
N LEU A 127 -3.48 -5.47 -10.39
CA LEU A 127 -3.03 -6.03 -11.64
C LEU A 127 -1.62 -5.61 -12.03
N THR A 128 -1.14 -4.45 -11.60
CA THR A 128 0.23 -4.00 -11.86
C THR A 128 1.27 -5.00 -11.35
N MET A 129 1.14 -5.45 -10.11
CA MET A 129 2.04 -6.47 -9.54
C MET A 129 1.90 -7.82 -10.25
N ALA A 130 0.67 -8.21 -10.60
CA ALA A 130 0.41 -9.45 -11.32
C ALA A 130 1.08 -9.48 -12.70
N PHE A 131 1.09 -8.33 -13.41
CA PHE A 131 1.73 -8.20 -14.72
C PHE A 131 3.26 -8.30 -14.70
N VAL A 132 3.91 -7.95 -13.60
CA VAL A 132 5.38 -8.10 -13.50
C VAL A 132 5.81 -9.53 -13.82
N GLY A 133 5.08 -10.52 -13.27
CA GLY A 133 5.38 -11.93 -13.53
C GLY A 133 5.13 -12.40 -14.98
N GLU A 134 4.44 -11.63 -15.81
CA GLU A 134 4.22 -11.92 -17.23
C GLU A 134 5.15 -11.13 -18.15
N THR A 135 5.58 -9.96 -17.68
CA THR A 135 6.30 -8.98 -18.50
C THR A 135 7.82 -9.14 -18.36
N VAL A 136 8.28 -9.62 -17.20
CA VAL A 136 9.71 -9.64 -16.85
C VAL A 136 10.18 -11.07 -16.60
N PRO A 137 11.40 -11.44 -17.05
CA PRO A 137 12.01 -12.74 -16.70
C PRO A 137 12.15 -12.90 -15.17
N LYS A 138 12.02 -14.14 -14.67
CA LYS A 138 12.11 -14.46 -13.23
C LYS A 138 13.35 -13.84 -12.55
N ALA A 139 14.50 -13.86 -13.24
CA ALA A 139 15.76 -13.29 -12.73
C ALA A 139 15.74 -11.76 -12.51
N LYS A 140 14.75 -11.04 -13.04
CA LYS A 140 14.60 -9.57 -12.90
C LYS A 140 13.34 -9.17 -12.15
N THR A 141 12.62 -10.12 -11.56
CA THR A 141 11.38 -9.86 -10.83
C THR A 141 11.61 -8.91 -9.65
N GLY A 142 12.70 -9.08 -8.89
CA GLY A 142 13.05 -8.21 -7.78
C GLY A 142 13.29 -6.77 -8.22
N SER A 143 14.04 -6.56 -9.30
CA SER A 143 14.28 -5.22 -9.86
C SER A 143 12.99 -4.55 -10.32
N ALA A 144 12.06 -5.31 -10.92
CA ALA A 144 10.77 -4.78 -11.35
C ALA A 144 9.87 -4.45 -10.16
N MET A 145 9.82 -5.32 -9.13
CA MET A 145 9.07 -5.04 -7.88
C MET A 145 9.65 -3.84 -7.13
N GLY A 146 10.98 -3.71 -7.11
CA GLY A 146 11.66 -2.54 -6.54
C GLY A 146 11.29 -1.25 -7.28
N LEU A 147 11.20 -1.28 -8.62
CA LEU A 147 10.76 -0.14 -9.41
C LEU A 147 9.31 0.26 -9.09
N LEU A 148 8.39 -0.71 -8.96
CA LEU A 148 7.02 -0.44 -8.56
C LEU A 148 6.94 0.16 -7.14
N GLY A 149 7.74 -0.36 -6.20
CA GLY A 149 7.88 0.18 -4.85
C GLY A 149 8.38 1.62 -4.85
N THR A 150 9.43 1.90 -5.66
CA THR A 150 9.94 3.27 -5.88
C THR A 150 8.86 4.21 -6.41
N MET A 151 8.11 3.80 -7.42
CA MET A 151 7.05 4.62 -8.00
C MET A 151 5.91 4.87 -7.01
N SER A 152 5.57 3.87 -6.19
CA SER A 152 4.61 4.05 -5.10
C SER A 152 5.10 5.05 -4.06
N ALA A 153 6.37 4.97 -3.65
CA ALA A 153 6.96 5.91 -2.70
C ALA A 153 7.01 7.34 -3.26
N ILE A 154 7.40 7.51 -4.52
CA ILE A 154 7.40 8.80 -5.23
C ILE A 154 5.97 9.36 -5.28
N GLY A 155 4.97 8.57 -5.65
CA GLY A 155 3.58 8.99 -5.69
C GLY A 155 3.08 9.47 -4.33
N THR A 156 3.42 8.76 -3.26
CA THR A 156 3.07 9.15 -1.89
C THR A 156 3.79 10.42 -1.45
N ALA A 157 5.06 10.58 -1.79
CA ALA A 157 5.87 11.75 -1.42
C ALA A 157 5.47 13.01 -2.17
N LEU A 158 5.13 12.89 -3.46
CA LEU A 158 4.71 14.01 -4.29
C LEU A 158 3.35 14.58 -3.86
N GLY A 159 2.48 13.77 -3.22
CA GLY A 159 1.14 14.20 -2.84
C GLY A 159 1.12 15.53 -2.08
N PRO A 160 1.77 15.64 -0.92
CA PRO A 160 1.78 16.87 -0.13
C PRO A 160 2.41 18.06 -0.87
N SER A 161 3.58 17.90 -1.47
CA SER A 161 4.31 19.00 -2.11
C SER A 161 3.64 19.47 -3.40
N LEU A 162 3.30 18.55 -4.31
CA LEU A 162 2.60 18.87 -5.54
C LEU A 162 1.18 19.37 -5.26
N GLY A 163 0.49 18.75 -4.29
CA GLY A 163 -0.86 19.14 -3.90
C GLY A 163 -0.92 20.57 -3.37
N GLY A 164 0.02 20.97 -2.50
CA GLY A 164 0.11 22.33 -1.99
C GLY A 164 0.31 23.36 -3.11
N LEU A 165 1.29 23.13 -4.00
CA LEU A 165 1.58 24.01 -5.14
C LEU A 165 0.38 24.13 -6.10
N LEU A 166 -0.31 23.03 -6.37
CA LEU A 166 -1.48 23.05 -7.26
C LEU A 166 -2.66 23.81 -6.64
N ILE A 167 -2.89 23.66 -5.34
CA ILE A 167 -3.98 24.36 -4.64
C ILE A 167 -3.73 25.87 -4.66
N GLU A 168 -2.50 26.29 -4.37
CA GLU A 168 -2.14 27.71 -4.33
C GLU A 168 -2.19 28.36 -5.71
N GLY A 169 -1.68 27.67 -6.75
CA GLY A 169 -1.56 28.26 -8.10
C GLY A 169 -2.81 28.12 -8.98
N LEU A 170 -3.55 27.01 -8.88
CA LEU A 170 -4.61 26.63 -9.81
C LEU A 170 -5.95 26.27 -9.13
N GLY A 171 -5.98 26.30 -7.81
CA GLY A 171 -7.14 25.91 -7.02
C GLY A 171 -7.20 24.40 -6.71
N TRP A 172 -8.09 24.03 -5.79
CA TRP A 172 -8.21 22.67 -5.28
C TRP A 172 -8.56 21.62 -6.35
N GLN A 173 -9.26 22.00 -7.41
CA GLN A 173 -9.63 21.12 -8.51
C GLN A 173 -8.41 20.52 -9.20
N ALA A 174 -7.33 21.27 -9.27
CA ALA A 174 -6.10 20.89 -9.96
C ALA A 174 -5.44 19.64 -9.36
N ILE A 175 -5.62 19.37 -8.05
CA ILE A 175 -5.07 18.15 -7.42
C ILE A 175 -5.64 16.85 -7.99
N PHE A 176 -6.88 16.90 -8.49
CA PHE A 176 -7.51 15.77 -9.15
C PHE A 176 -7.25 15.78 -10.67
N LEU A 177 -7.36 16.97 -11.29
CA LEU A 177 -7.23 17.11 -12.75
C LEU A 177 -5.81 16.82 -13.26
N VAL A 178 -4.76 17.04 -12.46
CA VAL A 178 -3.37 16.71 -12.83
C VAL A 178 -3.18 15.20 -13.09
N THR A 179 -3.98 14.36 -12.48
CA THR A 179 -3.92 12.90 -12.69
C THR A 179 -4.56 12.46 -14.01
N VAL A 180 -5.38 13.31 -14.65
CA VAL A 180 -6.05 13.00 -15.93
C VAL A 180 -5.05 12.87 -17.08
N PRO A 181 -4.18 13.85 -17.40
CA PRO A 181 -3.20 13.71 -18.47
C PRO A 181 -2.20 12.58 -18.22
N LEU A 182 -1.76 12.39 -16.97
CA LEU A 182 -0.88 11.27 -16.60
C LEU A 182 -1.60 9.91 -16.76
N GLY A 183 -2.88 9.84 -16.43
CA GLY A 183 -3.71 8.66 -16.64
C GLY A 183 -3.88 8.34 -18.12
N LEU A 184 -4.13 9.34 -18.97
CA LEU A 184 -4.21 9.16 -20.42
C LEU A 184 -2.90 8.65 -21.01
N LEU A 185 -1.78 9.20 -20.58
CA LEU A 185 -0.46 8.69 -20.99
C LEU A 185 -0.29 7.22 -20.57
N THR A 186 -0.65 6.89 -19.32
CA THR A 186 -0.61 5.53 -18.79
C THR A 186 -1.50 4.59 -19.60
N LEU A 187 -2.70 5.02 -19.97
CA LEU A 187 -3.66 4.25 -20.77
C LEU A 187 -3.09 3.94 -22.16
N VAL A 188 -2.51 4.94 -22.84
CA VAL A 188 -1.89 4.77 -24.16
C VAL A 188 -0.72 3.79 -24.10
N LEU A 189 0.19 3.95 -23.12
CA LEU A 189 1.32 3.06 -22.94
C LEU A 189 0.86 1.62 -22.61
N ALA A 190 -0.09 1.47 -21.70
CA ALA A 190 -0.63 0.17 -21.34
C ALA A 190 -1.33 -0.50 -22.52
N HIS A 191 -2.14 0.25 -23.29
CA HIS A 191 -2.81 -0.27 -24.48
C HIS A 191 -1.81 -0.76 -25.54
N ARG A 192 -0.70 -0.03 -25.75
CA ARG A 192 0.26 -0.33 -26.81
C ARG A 192 1.26 -1.43 -26.46
N TYR A 193 1.71 -1.50 -25.20
CA TYR A 193 2.88 -2.30 -24.83
C TYR A 193 2.60 -3.46 -23.86
N LEU A 194 1.44 -3.51 -23.21
CA LEU A 194 1.12 -4.67 -22.39
C LEU A 194 0.78 -5.88 -23.26
N PRO A 195 1.23 -7.08 -22.88
CA PRO A 195 0.93 -8.31 -23.60
C PRO A 195 -0.59 -8.52 -23.67
N ALA A 196 -1.05 -9.06 -24.81
CA ALA A 196 -2.45 -9.42 -24.99
C ALA A 196 -2.86 -10.53 -24.00
N ASP A 197 -4.12 -10.49 -23.58
CA ASP A 197 -4.64 -11.56 -22.76
C ASP A 197 -4.58 -12.90 -23.54
N ARG A 198 -3.91 -13.89 -22.98
CA ARG A 198 -3.87 -15.24 -23.56
C ARG A 198 -5.28 -15.81 -23.49
N GLN A 199 -5.82 -16.23 -24.60
CA GLN A 199 -7.08 -16.96 -24.63
C GLN A 199 -6.93 -18.24 -23.81
N LYS A 200 -7.58 -18.32 -22.65
CA LYS A 200 -7.67 -19.58 -21.91
C LYS A 200 -8.58 -20.54 -22.66
N PRO A 201 -8.27 -21.85 -22.72
CA PRO A 201 -9.18 -22.84 -23.23
C PRO A 201 -10.52 -22.72 -22.48
N LYS A 202 -11.65 -22.79 -23.21
CA LYS A 202 -13.04 -22.62 -22.70
C LYS A 202 -13.48 -23.64 -21.65
N THR A 203 -12.64 -24.61 -21.30
CA THR A 203 -12.95 -25.77 -20.44
C THR A 203 -12.96 -25.48 -18.94
N ASP A 204 -12.29 -24.43 -18.46
CA ASP A 204 -12.32 -24.06 -17.04
C ASP A 204 -12.95 -22.67 -16.86
N ARG A 205 -14.28 -22.61 -16.96
CA ARG A 205 -15.05 -21.50 -16.40
C ARG A 205 -15.05 -21.62 -14.88
N ALA A 206 -13.93 -21.30 -14.24
CA ALA A 206 -13.94 -21.01 -12.82
C ALA A 206 -14.91 -19.84 -12.62
N GLY A 207 -16.07 -20.10 -12.04
CA GLY A 207 -17.10 -19.10 -11.80
C GLY A 207 -16.56 -17.96 -10.96
N PHE A 208 -17.08 -16.77 -11.14
CA PHE A 208 -16.89 -15.67 -10.21
C PHE A 208 -17.77 -15.95 -8.98
N ASP A 209 -17.25 -15.73 -7.78
CA ASP A 209 -18.02 -15.84 -6.53
C ASP A 209 -18.53 -14.46 -6.09
N PRO A 210 -19.77 -14.07 -6.44
CA PRO A 210 -20.31 -12.78 -6.06
C PRO A 210 -20.62 -12.71 -4.55
N LEU A 211 -21.00 -13.85 -3.94
CA LEU A 211 -21.32 -13.89 -2.51
C LEU A 211 -20.07 -13.75 -1.66
N GLY A 212 -19.02 -14.52 -1.94
CA GLY A 212 -17.72 -14.37 -1.27
C GLY A 212 -17.13 -12.97 -1.46
N THR A 213 -17.25 -12.39 -2.67
CA THR A 213 -16.85 -11.01 -2.95
C THR A 213 -17.59 -10.01 -2.06
N LEU A 214 -18.91 -10.12 -1.95
CA LEU A 214 -19.74 -9.23 -1.14
C LEU A 214 -19.42 -9.39 0.35
N LEU A 215 -19.31 -10.62 0.85
CA LEU A 215 -18.96 -10.91 2.24
C LEU A 215 -17.58 -10.35 2.59
N LEU A 216 -16.58 -10.56 1.74
CA LEU A 216 -15.24 -10.00 1.95
C LEU A 216 -15.28 -8.47 1.96
N ALA A 217 -15.97 -7.85 0.99
CA ALA A 217 -16.09 -6.39 0.91
C ALA A 217 -16.77 -5.80 2.15
N LEU A 218 -17.88 -6.38 2.62
CA LEU A 218 -18.58 -5.94 3.82
C LEU A 218 -17.74 -6.13 5.09
N THR A 219 -17.05 -7.26 5.20
CA THR A 219 -16.13 -7.56 6.30
C THR A 219 -15.01 -6.53 6.39
N LEU A 220 -14.36 -6.25 5.26
CA LEU A 220 -13.27 -5.28 5.17
C LEU A 220 -13.76 -3.85 5.40
N ALA A 221 -14.96 -3.51 4.89
CA ALA A 221 -15.58 -2.22 5.14
C ALA A 221 -15.89 -2.04 6.64
N ALA A 222 -16.48 -3.03 7.28
CA ALA A 222 -16.77 -2.99 8.73
C ALA A 222 -15.47 -2.83 9.54
N TYR A 223 -14.42 -3.58 9.21
CA TYR A 223 -13.12 -3.46 9.85
C TYR A 223 -12.49 -2.06 9.65
N ALA A 224 -12.43 -1.59 8.40
CA ALA A 224 -11.85 -0.29 8.10
C ALA A 224 -12.61 0.87 8.76
N LEU A 225 -13.96 0.81 8.77
CA LEU A 225 -14.79 1.78 9.47
C LEU A 225 -14.58 1.73 10.99
N ALA A 226 -14.51 0.54 11.58
CA ALA A 226 -14.22 0.38 13.00
C ALA A 226 -12.89 1.06 13.39
N MET A 227 -11.88 0.92 12.57
CA MET A 227 -10.55 1.48 12.81
C MET A 227 -10.46 2.99 12.52
N THR A 228 -11.30 3.55 11.64
CA THR A 228 -11.19 4.96 11.22
C THR A 228 -12.16 5.90 11.92
N LEU A 229 -13.37 5.43 12.31
CA LEU A 229 -14.39 6.30 12.87
C LEU A 229 -14.14 6.74 14.32
N GLY A 230 -13.30 6.04 15.08
CA GLY A 230 -13.10 6.28 16.52
C GLY A 230 -11.98 7.26 16.88
N ARG A 231 -11.16 7.73 15.94
CA ARG A 231 -9.98 8.58 16.20
C ARG A 231 -9.10 8.09 17.36
N GLY A 232 -8.94 6.76 17.51
CA GLY A 232 -8.23 6.14 18.63
C GLY A 232 -9.07 5.92 19.91
N SER A 233 -10.30 6.41 19.99
CA SER A 233 -11.24 6.04 21.05
C SER A 233 -12.15 4.91 20.57
N PHE A 234 -12.05 3.75 21.20
CA PHE A 234 -12.88 2.59 20.89
C PHE A 234 -14.21 2.66 21.69
N GLY A 235 -15.22 3.24 21.06
CA GLY A 235 -16.59 3.28 21.60
C GLY A 235 -17.39 1.99 21.31
N PRO A 236 -18.61 1.86 21.86
CA PRO A 236 -19.48 0.69 21.61
C PRO A 236 -19.74 0.44 20.12
N PHE A 237 -19.85 1.49 19.32
CA PHE A 237 -20.07 1.39 17.88
C PHE A 237 -18.87 0.77 17.15
N ASN A 238 -17.64 1.12 17.53
CA ASN A 238 -16.43 0.53 16.96
C ASN A 238 -16.30 -0.96 17.31
N ILE A 239 -16.67 -1.31 18.58
CA ILE A 239 -16.70 -2.70 19.04
C ILE A 239 -17.75 -3.50 18.24
N ALA A 240 -18.94 -2.94 18.01
CA ALA A 240 -19.97 -3.58 17.20
C ALA A 240 -19.50 -3.82 15.76
N LEU A 241 -18.82 -2.85 15.15
CA LEU A 241 -18.23 -3.01 13.81
C LEU A 241 -17.10 -4.05 13.79
N LEU A 242 -16.25 -4.14 14.84
CA LEU A 242 -15.23 -5.18 14.95
C LEU A 242 -15.86 -6.59 15.10
N LEU A 243 -16.91 -6.72 15.90
CA LEU A 243 -17.65 -7.96 16.00
C LEU A 243 -18.33 -8.34 14.68
N ALA A 244 -18.91 -7.36 13.98
CA ALA A 244 -19.46 -7.58 12.63
C ALA A 244 -18.37 -8.01 11.62
N ALA A 245 -17.18 -7.40 11.69
CA ALA A 245 -16.05 -7.80 10.85
C ALA A 245 -15.55 -9.22 11.19
N GLY A 246 -15.46 -9.57 12.48
CA GLY A 246 -15.11 -10.93 12.92
C GLY A 246 -16.14 -11.97 12.47
N GLY A 247 -17.42 -11.70 12.68
CA GLY A 247 -18.52 -12.57 12.22
C GLY A 247 -18.56 -12.70 10.70
N GLY A 248 -18.36 -11.58 9.98
CA GLY A 248 -18.24 -11.56 8.52
C GLY A 248 -17.06 -12.38 8.02
N ALA A 249 -15.90 -12.31 8.67
CA ALA A 249 -14.73 -13.13 8.34
C ALA A 249 -14.99 -14.63 8.55
N CYS A 250 -15.62 -15.00 9.66
CA CYS A 250 -16.02 -16.40 9.89
C CYS A 250 -17.02 -16.89 8.84
N LEU A 251 -18.01 -16.09 8.49
CA LEU A 251 -19.00 -16.41 7.48
C LEU A 251 -18.36 -16.52 6.09
N PHE A 252 -17.43 -15.61 5.75
CA PHE A 252 -16.64 -15.67 4.53
C PHE A 252 -15.87 -16.99 4.42
N VAL A 253 -15.08 -17.35 5.45
CA VAL A 253 -14.30 -18.60 5.48
C VAL A 253 -15.22 -19.83 5.34
N PHE A 254 -16.36 -19.83 6.02
CA PHE A 254 -17.34 -20.92 5.93
C PHE A 254 -17.93 -21.05 4.52
N THR A 255 -18.25 -19.94 3.88
CA THR A 255 -18.79 -19.91 2.51
C THR A 255 -17.73 -20.38 1.51
N GLU A 256 -16.49 -19.81 1.59
CA GLU A 256 -15.37 -20.18 0.72
C GLU A 256 -15.00 -21.68 0.82
N ALA A 257 -15.19 -22.29 1.99
CA ALA A 257 -14.93 -23.72 2.19
C ALA A 257 -15.93 -24.62 1.45
N ARG A 258 -17.11 -24.07 1.04
CA ARG A 258 -18.22 -24.84 0.44
C ARG A 258 -18.50 -24.54 -1.03
N VAL A 259 -18.04 -23.41 -1.52
CA VAL A 259 -18.25 -22.98 -2.90
C VAL A 259 -17.30 -23.72 -3.85
N ALA A 260 -17.82 -24.16 -5.01
CA ALA A 260 -17.02 -24.89 -6.02
C ALA A 260 -15.92 -24.03 -6.67
N SER A 261 -16.13 -22.70 -6.76
CA SER A 261 -15.18 -21.75 -7.35
C SER A 261 -14.89 -20.61 -6.38
N PRO A 262 -14.16 -20.85 -5.29
CA PRO A 262 -13.92 -19.86 -4.25
C PRO A 262 -13.11 -18.65 -4.76
N LEU A 263 -13.40 -17.45 -4.21
CA LEU A 263 -12.64 -16.24 -4.45
C LEU A 263 -11.19 -16.41 -4.01
N ILE A 264 -11.01 -16.96 -2.81
CA ILE A 264 -9.72 -17.28 -2.22
C ILE A 264 -9.70 -18.76 -1.86
N ARG A 265 -8.83 -19.53 -2.49
CA ARG A 265 -8.66 -20.95 -2.12
C ARG A 265 -8.01 -21.04 -0.76
N LEU A 266 -8.75 -21.44 0.27
CA LEU A 266 -8.24 -21.55 1.65
C LEU A 266 -7.01 -22.43 1.78
N ALA A 267 -6.83 -23.41 0.87
CA ALA A 267 -5.65 -24.25 0.80
C ALA A 267 -4.34 -23.45 0.57
N MET A 268 -4.42 -22.24 -0.01
CA MET A 268 -3.25 -21.37 -0.23
C MET A 268 -2.63 -20.91 1.10
N PHE A 269 -3.42 -20.77 2.15
CA PHE A 269 -2.92 -20.42 3.50
C PHE A 269 -2.17 -21.55 4.19
N ARG A 270 -2.19 -22.77 3.64
CA ARG A 270 -1.33 -23.87 4.09
C ARG A 270 0.12 -23.71 3.64
N ASP A 271 0.38 -22.84 2.67
CA ASP A 271 1.74 -22.47 2.31
C ASP A 271 2.31 -21.50 3.36
N PRO A 272 3.34 -21.92 4.12
CA PRO A 272 3.93 -21.10 5.16
C PRO A 272 4.64 -19.84 4.61
N VAL A 273 5.08 -19.89 3.36
CA VAL A 273 5.74 -18.73 2.71
C VAL A 273 4.70 -17.64 2.44
N LEU A 274 3.57 -17.98 1.82
CA LEU A 274 2.50 -17.03 1.53
C LEU A 274 1.91 -16.47 2.83
N SER A 275 1.50 -17.34 3.76
CA SER A 275 0.86 -16.92 5.02
C SER A 275 1.80 -16.08 5.87
N GLY A 276 3.08 -16.48 5.96
CA GLY A 276 4.11 -15.70 6.64
C GLY A 276 4.34 -14.34 5.99
N SER A 277 4.38 -14.29 4.67
CA SER A 277 4.56 -13.04 3.91
C SER A 277 3.41 -12.06 4.10
N LEU A 278 2.16 -12.56 4.12
CA LEU A 278 0.99 -11.73 4.41
C LEU A 278 1.01 -11.19 5.84
N ALA A 279 1.30 -12.06 6.82
CA ALA A 279 1.39 -11.64 8.23
C ALA A 279 2.51 -10.62 8.44
N MET A 280 3.70 -10.85 7.88
CA MET A 280 4.81 -9.89 7.93
C MET A 280 4.46 -8.57 7.27
N SER A 281 3.80 -8.59 6.11
CA SER A 281 3.38 -7.37 5.40
C SER A 281 2.42 -6.54 6.24
N LEU A 282 1.46 -7.17 6.94
CA LEU A 282 0.54 -6.51 7.85
C LEU A 282 1.28 -5.85 9.02
N LEU A 283 2.14 -6.61 9.72
CA LEU A 283 2.89 -6.11 10.88
C LEU A 283 3.82 -4.95 10.50
N VAL A 284 4.56 -5.10 9.41
CA VAL A 284 5.49 -4.06 8.92
C VAL A 284 4.74 -2.80 8.50
N ALA A 285 3.63 -2.94 7.79
CA ALA A 285 2.81 -1.79 7.39
C ALA A 285 2.18 -1.08 8.60
N THR A 286 1.80 -1.83 9.65
CA THR A 286 1.35 -1.28 10.93
C THR A 286 2.42 -0.38 11.53
N VAL A 287 3.66 -0.83 11.57
CA VAL A 287 4.81 -0.06 12.10
C VAL A 287 5.12 1.16 11.23
N MET A 288 5.06 1.02 9.90
CA MET A 288 5.29 2.16 9.00
C MET A 288 4.27 3.28 9.20
N MET A 289 3.03 2.94 9.55
CA MET A 289 2.01 3.95 9.83
C MET A 289 2.30 4.74 11.11
N ALA A 290 2.95 4.13 12.12
CA ALA A 290 3.38 4.87 13.31
C ALA A 290 4.28 6.06 12.96
N THR A 291 5.18 5.90 12.00
CA THR A 291 6.10 6.97 11.57
C THR A 291 5.35 8.17 10.99
N LEU A 292 4.24 7.92 10.29
CA LEU A 292 3.41 8.95 9.66
C LEU A 292 2.44 9.60 10.65
N VAL A 293 1.98 8.88 11.67
CA VAL A 293 1.02 9.41 12.66
C VAL A 293 1.74 10.10 13.81
N VAL A 294 2.78 9.47 14.37
CA VAL A 294 3.47 9.97 15.57
C VAL A 294 4.55 11.00 15.24
N GLY A 295 5.22 10.81 14.09
CA GLY A 295 6.31 11.69 13.65
C GLY A 295 5.98 13.18 13.64
N PRO A 296 4.91 13.62 12.98
CA PRO A 296 4.52 15.04 12.94
C PRO A 296 4.33 15.65 14.32
N PHE A 297 3.67 14.92 15.23
CA PHE A 297 3.43 15.41 16.61
C PHE A 297 4.73 15.56 17.40
N TYR A 298 5.62 14.57 17.32
CA TYR A 298 6.93 14.66 18.00
C TYR A 298 7.78 15.80 17.44
N LEU A 299 7.84 15.98 16.14
CA LEU A 299 8.64 17.03 15.52
C LEU A 299 8.08 18.43 15.87
N ALA A 300 6.76 18.61 15.84
CA ALA A 300 6.12 19.89 16.13
C ALA A 300 6.11 20.21 17.63
N HIS A 301 5.66 19.29 18.48
CA HIS A 301 5.43 19.56 19.91
C HIS A 301 6.55 19.04 20.81
N GLY A 302 7.28 17.98 20.41
CA GLY A 302 8.44 17.49 21.15
C GLY A 302 9.70 18.29 20.88
N LEU A 303 9.97 18.63 19.59
CA LEU A 303 11.15 19.39 19.19
C LEU A 303 10.87 20.87 18.90
N GLY A 304 9.60 21.32 18.93
CA GLY A 304 9.21 22.72 18.70
C GLY A 304 9.47 23.21 17.27
N LEU A 305 9.46 22.32 16.27
CA LEU A 305 9.72 22.68 14.87
C LEU A 305 8.48 23.31 14.22
N ASP A 306 8.71 24.28 13.35
CA ASP A 306 7.66 24.83 12.51
C ASP A 306 7.16 23.83 11.44
N ALA A 307 6.02 24.12 10.84
CA ALA A 307 5.37 23.24 9.87
C ALA A 307 6.25 22.95 8.64
N VAL A 308 7.10 23.89 8.22
CA VAL A 308 7.98 23.74 7.06
C VAL A 308 9.08 22.73 7.37
N LEU A 309 9.74 22.87 8.52
CA LEU A 309 10.78 21.95 8.96
C LEU A 309 10.22 20.54 9.23
N VAL A 310 9.04 20.43 9.85
CA VAL A 310 8.33 19.15 10.01
C VAL A 310 8.10 18.48 8.65
N GLY A 311 7.60 19.22 7.68
CA GLY A 311 7.40 18.71 6.32
C GLY A 311 8.68 18.24 5.64
N LEU A 312 9.76 19.01 5.76
CA LEU A 312 11.08 18.66 5.21
C LEU A 312 11.64 17.38 5.84
N VAL A 313 11.61 17.27 7.17
CA VAL A 313 12.09 16.07 7.89
C VAL A 313 11.27 14.84 7.49
N LEU A 314 9.97 14.94 7.42
CA LEU A 314 9.09 13.82 7.00
C LEU A 314 9.26 13.42 5.53
N SER A 315 9.66 14.35 4.67
CA SER A 315 9.92 14.07 3.25
C SER A 315 11.14 13.18 3.02
N VAL A 316 12.06 13.11 3.99
CA VAL A 316 13.28 12.28 3.89
C VAL A 316 12.92 10.79 3.77
N GLY A 317 11.91 10.30 4.49
CA GLY A 317 11.45 8.90 4.39
C GLY A 317 11.07 8.50 2.96
N PRO A 318 10.07 9.12 2.34
CA PRO A 318 9.71 8.84 0.95
C PRO A 318 10.86 9.03 -0.05
N PHE A 319 11.73 10.01 0.16
CA PHE A 319 12.92 10.22 -0.67
C PHE A 319 13.90 9.05 -0.59
N VAL A 320 14.21 8.58 0.62
CA VAL A 320 15.03 7.38 0.85
C VAL A 320 14.39 6.14 0.22
N ALA A 321 13.08 5.95 0.39
CA ALA A 321 12.35 4.83 -0.21
C ALA A 321 12.44 4.85 -1.75
N ALA A 322 12.31 6.04 -2.36
CA ALA A 322 12.43 6.22 -3.80
C ALA A 322 13.84 5.86 -4.33
N LEU A 323 14.89 6.29 -3.64
CA LEU A 323 16.27 6.00 -4.02
C LEU A 323 16.65 4.53 -3.81
N THR A 324 16.05 3.87 -2.83
CA THR A 324 16.45 2.51 -2.43
C THR A 324 15.65 1.40 -3.11
N GLY A 325 14.47 1.66 -3.65
CA GLY A 325 13.60 0.62 -4.22
C GLY A 325 14.27 -0.19 -5.33
N VAL A 326 14.85 0.46 -6.35
CA VAL A 326 15.54 -0.25 -7.45
C VAL A 326 16.83 -0.95 -7.00
N PRO A 327 17.75 -0.32 -6.23
CA PRO A 327 18.88 -1.03 -5.62
C PRO A 327 18.45 -2.24 -4.79
N ALA A 328 17.42 -2.09 -3.95
CA ALA A 328 16.85 -3.18 -3.16
C ALA A 328 16.40 -4.35 -4.05
N GLY A 329 15.73 -4.07 -5.17
CA GLY A 329 15.32 -5.08 -6.13
C GLY A 329 16.49 -5.86 -6.73
N ARG A 330 17.56 -5.16 -7.12
CA ARG A 330 18.78 -5.79 -7.67
C ARG A 330 19.52 -6.64 -6.63
N ILE A 331 19.52 -6.21 -5.37
CA ILE A 331 20.10 -6.98 -4.27
C ILE A 331 19.25 -8.22 -4.01
N ALA A 332 17.92 -8.11 -4.02
CA ALA A 332 17.01 -9.24 -3.88
C ALA A 332 17.23 -10.31 -4.96
N ASP A 333 17.43 -9.88 -6.21
CA ASP A 333 17.72 -10.79 -7.34
C ASP A 333 19.05 -11.54 -7.17
N ARG A 334 20.06 -10.93 -6.50
CA ARG A 334 21.41 -11.51 -6.33
C ARG A 334 21.58 -12.34 -5.05
N VAL A 335 21.09 -11.80 -3.92
CA VAL A 335 21.31 -12.36 -2.57
C VAL A 335 20.20 -13.36 -2.21
N GLY A 336 19.06 -13.26 -2.90
CA GLY A 336 17.85 -14.03 -2.64
C GLY A 336 16.89 -13.29 -1.71
N ALA A 337 15.62 -13.33 -2.10
CA ALA A 337 14.54 -12.58 -1.44
C ALA A 337 14.41 -12.89 0.06
N GLN A 338 14.59 -14.16 0.44
CA GLN A 338 14.40 -14.60 1.82
C GLN A 338 15.46 -14.05 2.79
N ARG A 339 16.74 -14.01 2.38
CA ARG A 339 17.81 -13.40 3.21
C ARG A 339 17.59 -11.91 3.35
N MET A 340 17.18 -11.27 2.27
CA MET A 340 16.94 -9.85 2.24
C MET A 340 15.73 -9.43 3.07
N THR A 341 14.68 -10.25 3.14
CA THR A 341 13.56 -10.05 4.09
C THR A 341 14.06 -9.95 5.53
N VAL A 342 14.93 -10.89 5.96
CA VAL A 342 15.51 -10.88 7.32
C VAL A 342 16.37 -9.64 7.56
N VAL A 343 17.23 -9.27 6.60
CA VAL A 343 18.06 -8.06 6.70
C VAL A 343 17.21 -6.79 6.80
N GLY A 344 16.15 -6.68 5.98
CA GLY A 344 15.22 -5.56 6.03
C GLY A 344 14.51 -5.44 7.38
N LEU A 345 14.00 -6.55 7.91
CA LEU A 345 13.35 -6.57 9.23
C LEU A 345 14.34 -6.27 10.37
N ALA A 346 15.57 -6.77 10.31
CA ALA A 346 16.61 -6.46 11.31
C ALA A 346 16.96 -4.97 11.30
N ALA A 347 17.09 -4.35 10.11
CA ALA A 347 17.31 -2.91 10.00
C ALA A 347 16.14 -2.12 10.60
N MET A 348 14.88 -2.51 10.32
CA MET A 348 13.71 -1.88 10.94
C MET A 348 13.71 -2.03 12.45
N ALA A 349 14.03 -3.22 12.98
CA ALA A 349 14.13 -3.45 14.42
C ALA A 349 15.18 -2.55 15.07
N THR A 350 16.36 -2.40 14.44
CA THR A 350 17.43 -1.49 14.91
C THR A 350 16.94 -0.05 14.96
N GLY A 351 16.28 0.43 13.92
CA GLY A 351 15.74 1.80 13.91
C GLY A 351 14.64 2.02 14.95
N CYS A 352 13.71 1.06 15.13
CA CYS A 352 12.68 1.12 16.16
C CYS A 352 13.29 1.08 17.57
N LEU A 353 14.29 0.22 17.82
CA LEU A 353 15.02 0.17 19.08
C LEU A 353 15.69 1.52 19.38
N THR A 354 16.37 2.09 18.39
CA THR A 354 17.03 3.38 18.55
C THR A 354 16.03 4.46 18.94
N LEU A 355 14.88 4.57 18.25
CA LEU A 355 13.82 5.55 18.59
C LEU A 355 13.17 5.29 19.96
N SER A 356 13.17 4.04 20.44
CA SER A 356 12.59 3.72 21.76
C SER A 356 13.50 4.11 22.94
N VAL A 357 14.81 4.26 22.72
CA VAL A 357 15.78 4.52 23.81
C VAL A 357 16.50 5.87 23.68
N LEU A 358 16.40 6.56 22.55
CA LEU A 358 17.19 7.74 22.26
C LEU A 358 16.76 8.94 23.14
N PRO A 359 17.71 9.67 23.76
CA PRO A 359 17.41 10.90 24.48
C PRO A 359 16.99 12.05 23.56
N GLU A 360 16.17 12.96 24.08
CA GLU A 360 15.68 14.14 23.34
C GLU A 360 16.80 15.11 22.93
N SER A 361 17.93 15.08 23.66
CA SER A 361 19.09 15.94 23.41
C SER A 361 19.73 15.81 22.02
N PHE A 362 19.40 14.72 21.27
CA PHE A 362 19.89 14.52 19.91
C PHE A 362 19.09 15.30 18.85
N GLY A 363 17.99 15.97 19.23
CA GLY A 363 17.20 16.82 18.36
C GLY A 363 16.74 16.15 17.05
N ILE A 364 16.76 16.89 15.95
CA ILE A 364 16.31 16.39 14.62
C ILE A 364 17.11 15.16 14.16
N GLY A 365 18.43 15.15 14.38
CA GLY A 365 19.30 14.05 13.99
C GLY A 365 18.94 12.74 14.69
N GLY A 366 18.54 12.82 15.96
CA GLY A 366 18.09 11.68 16.75
C GLY A 366 16.80 11.03 16.22
N TYR A 367 15.92 11.79 15.59
CA TYR A 367 14.75 11.27 14.91
C TYR A 367 15.07 10.80 13.48
N LEU A 368 15.81 11.61 12.72
CA LEU A 368 16.02 11.42 11.30
C LEU A 368 16.84 10.17 10.97
N LEU A 369 17.95 9.94 11.68
CA LEU A 369 18.85 8.80 11.40
C LEU A 369 18.15 7.44 11.58
N PRO A 370 17.46 7.16 12.71
CA PRO A 370 16.69 5.92 12.84
C PRO A 370 15.56 5.80 11.81
N MET A 371 14.91 6.90 11.44
CA MET A 371 13.87 6.91 10.42
C MET A 371 14.41 6.52 9.04
N VAL A 372 15.61 6.97 8.67
CA VAL A 372 16.29 6.53 7.45
C VAL A 372 16.54 5.02 7.50
N VAL A 373 17.03 4.50 8.63
CA VAL A 373 17.27 3.06 8.81
C VAL A 373 15.99 2.24 8.70
N ILE A 374 14.89 2.68 9.35
CA ILE A 374 13.58 2.05 9.25
C ILE A 374 13.10 2.03 7.80
N THR A 375 13.21 3.15 7.08
CA THR A 375 12.75 3.26 5.69
C THR A 375 13.58 2.42 4.73
N LEU A 376 14.90 2.39 4.90
CA LEU A 376 15.79 1.48 4.16
C LEU A 376 15.39 0.02 4.40
N GLY A 377 15.22 -0.37 5.67
CA GLY A 377 14.76 -1.70 6.04
C GLY A 377 13.40 -2.06 5.44
N TYR A 378 12.47 -1.11 5.46
CA TYR A 378 11.16 -1.28 4.82
C TYR A 378 11.25 -1.51 3.31
N ALA A 379 12.04 -0.72 2.58
CA ALA A 379 12.22 -0.88 1.14
C ALA A 379 12.83 -2.23 0.79
N LEU A 380 13.84 -2.67 1.55
CA LEU A 380 14.44 -4.00 1.42
C LEU A 380 13.42 -5.11 1.68
N PHE A 381 12.70 -5.03 2.81
CA PHE A 381 11.67 -6.00 3.18
C PHE A 381 10.55 -6.08 2.12
N GLN A 382 9.96 -4.94 1.78
CA GLN A 382 8.80 -4.89 0.87
C GLN A 382 9.12 -5.49 -0.50
N THR A 383 10.28 -5.11 -1.06
CA THR A 383 10.74 -5.64 -2.35
C THR A 383 11.00 -7.14 -2.28
N ALA A 384 11.71 -7.59 -1.25
CA ALA A 384 12.04 -8.99 -1.07
C ALA A 384 10.80 -9.85 -0.81
N ASN A 385 9.89 -9.39 0.06
CA ASN A 385 8.66 -10.10 0.40
C ASN A 385 7.75 -10.27 -0.82
N ASN A 386 7.54 -9.21 -1.59
CA ASN A 386 6.76 -9.27 -2.82
C ASN A 386 7.42 -10.20 -3.86
N THR A 387 8.74 -10.13 -4.01
CA THR A 387 9.49 -11.00 -4.92
C THR A 387 9.39 -12.47 -4.53
N ALA A 388 9.56 -12.79 -3.23
CA ALA A 388 9.47 -14.16 -2.72
C ALA A 388 8.11 -14.81 -3.03
N VAL A 389 7.01 -14.03 -2.85
CA VAL A 389 5.67 -14.54 -3.10
C VAL A 389 5.37 -14.64 -4.59
N MET A 390 5.75 -13.63 -5.39
CA MET A 390 5.33 -13.56 -6.80
C MET A 390 6.18 -14.41 -7.75
N ALA A 391 7.38 -14.87 -7.33
CA ALA A 391 8.31 -15.62 -8.19
C ALA A 391 7.76 -16.97 -8.65
N ASP A 392 7.07 -17.70 -7.77
CA ASP A 392 6.61 -19.06 -8.01
C ASP A 392 5.09 -19.21 -8.18
N VAL A 393 4.37 -18.08 -8.22
CA VAL A 393 2.92 -18.05 -8.40
C VAL A 393 2.50 -18.47 -9.80
N GLN A 394 1.55 -19.40 -9.88
CA GLN A 394 0.93 -19.82 -11.14
C GLN A 394 0.20 -18.64 -11.80
N SER A 395 0.16 -18.64 -13.13
CA SER A 395 -0.37 -17.51 -13.90
C SER A 395 -1.84 -17.20 -13.61
N ASP A 396 -2.64 -18.20 -13.23
CA ASP A 396 -4.08 -18.07 -12.92
C ASP A 396 -4.38 -17.54 -11.51
N GLN A 397 -3.36 -17.42 -10.65
CA GLN A 397 -3.50 -16.99 -9.26
C GLN A 397 -2.79 -15.65 -8.97
N ARG A 398 -2.05 -15.11 -9.94
CA ARG A 398 -1.24 -13.90 -9.74
C ARG A 398 -2.08 -12.69 -9.33
N GLY A 399 -3.27 -12.52 -9.88
CA GLY A 399 -4.17 -11.42 -9.55
C GLY A 399 -4.65 -11.50 -8.11
N VAL A 400 -5.12 -12.68 -7.69
CA VAL A 400 -5.60 -12.90 -6.31
C VAL A 400 -4.48 -12.67 -5.31
N ILE A 401 -3.29 -13.27 -5.54
CA ILE A 401 -2.15 -13.16 -4.61
C ILE A 401 -1.62 -11.72 -4.54
N SER A 402 -1.54 -11.03 -5.68
CA SER A 402 -1.21 -9.59 -5.71
C SER A 402 -2.22 -8.77 -4.91
N GLY A 403 -3.51 -9.05 -5.08
CA GLY A 403 -4.59 -8.44 -4.30
C GLY A 403 -4.43 -8.69 -2.80
N MET A 404 -4.11 -9.92 -2.39
CA MET A 404 -3.89 -10.29 -0.99
C MET A 404 -2.69 -9.57 -0.36
N LEU A 405 -1.57 -9.44 -1.09
CA LEU A 405 -0.39 -8.70 -0.62
C LEU A 405 -0.72 -7.22 -0.38
N ASN A 406 -1.42 -6.59 -1.33
CA ASN A 406 -1.86 -5.20 -1.18
C ASN A 406 -2.91 -5.04 -0.07
N LEU A 407 -3.86 -5.98 0.05
CA LEU A 407 -4.84 -6.00 1.13
C LEU A 407 -4.16 -6.07 2.49
N SER A 408 -3.24 -7.01 2.68
CA SER A 408 -2.50 -7.19 3.93
C SER A 408 -1.74 -5.91 4.32
N ARG A 409 -1.08 -5.26 3.35
CA ARG A 409 -0.43 -3.97 3.55
C ARG A 409 -1.43 -2.88 3.97
N ASN A 410 -2.55 -2.75 3.27
CA ASN A 410 -3.54 -1.71 3.55
C ASN A 410 -4.20 -1.91 4.92
N LEU A 411 -4.52 -3.16 5.28
CA LEU A 411 -5.02 -3.49 6.62
C LEU A 411 -4.00 -3.11 7.69
N GLY A 412 -2.71 -3.39 7.46
CA GLY A 412 -1.64 -2.96 8.35
C GLY A 412 -1.57 -1.45 8.53
N LEU A 413 -1.67 -0.67 7.45
CA LEU A 413 -1.69 0.80 7.52
C LEU A 413 -2.89 1.31 8.32
N ILE A 414 -4.10 0.78 8.08
CA ILE A 414 -5.32 1.15 8.81
C ILE A 414 -5.18 0.80 10.30
N THR A 415 -4.73 -0.42 10.61
CA THR A 415 -4.50 -0.88 11.98
C THR A 415 -3.45 -0.01 12.68
N GLY A 416 -2.36 0.31 11.99
CA GLY A 416 -1.29 1.14 12.54
C GLY A 416 -1.73 2.55 12.89
N ALA A 417 -2.54 3.17 12.04
CA ALA A 417 -3.10 4.50 12.32
C ALA A 417 -3.91 4.50 13.62
N SER A 418 -4.76 3.49 13.81
CA SER A 418 -5.64 3.40 14.98
C SER A 418 -4.91 2.92 16.22
N VAL A 419 -4.22 1.77 16.14
CA VAL A 419 -3.63 1.12 17.32
C VAL A 419 -2.41 1.88 17.81
N LEU A 420 -1.45 2.21 16.93
CA LEU A 420 -0.24 2.92 17.35
C LEU A 420 -0.51 4.40 17.64
N GLY A 421 -1.52 4.99 16.97
CA GLY A 421 -2.03 6.30 17.34
C GLY A 421 -2.66 6.31 18.75
N ALA A 422 -3.45 5.29 19.11
CA ALA A 422 -4.00 5.13 20.45
C ALA A 422 -2.90 4.89 21.51
N VAL A 423 -1.90 4.04 21.20
CA VAL A 423 -0.75 3.81 22.08
C VAL A 423 -0.02 5.13 22.36
N PHE A 424 0.23 5.92 21.31
CA PHE A 424 0.86 7.23 21.45
C PHE A 424 0.04 8.18 22.31
N ALA A 425 -1.28 8.30 22.08
CA ALA A 425 -2.17 9.14 22.83
C ALA A 425 -2.22 8.76 24.32
N LEU A 426 -2.33 7.46 24.63
CA LEU A 426 -2.32 6.94 26.01
C LEU A 426 -0.96 7.17 26.69
N ALA A 427 0.15 6.94 25.97
CA ALA A 427 1.49 7.11 26.51
C ALA A 427 1.87 8.59 26.72
N SER A 428 1.27 9.50 25.94
CA SER A 428 1.43 10.94 26.09
C SER A 428 0.53 11.54 27.16
N ALA A 429 -0.32 10.75 27.83
CA ALA A 429 -1.20 11.15 28.96
C ALA A 429 -1.94 12.50 28.76
N SER A 430 -2.11 12.97 27.53
CA SER A 430 -2.74 14.25 27.24
C SER A 430 -3.95 14.07 26.32
N VAL A 431 -5.11 14.57 26.77
CA VAL A 431 -6.34 14.65 25.98
C VAL A 431 -6.18 15.74 24.90
N ASP A 432 -5.33 16.73 25.15
CA ASP A 432 -5.06 17.83 24.21
C ASP A 432 -3.55 17.89 23.88
N MET A 433 -3.20 17.40 22.69
CA MET A 433 -1.82 17.33 22.19
C MET A 433 -1.22 18.73 21.98
N ALA A 434 -2.02 19.78 21.80
CA ALA A 434 -1.55 21.13 21.57
C ALA A 434 -0.92 21.77 22.83
N THR A 435 -1.29 21.26 24.03
CA THR A 435 -0.80 21.77 25.32
C THR A 435 0.16 20.79 26.04
N ALA A 436 0.49 19.65 25.40
CA ALA A 436 1.37 18.63 25.97
C ALA A 436 2.80 19.13 26.14
N ARG A 437 3.44 18.81 27.28
CA ARG A 437 4.86 19.11 27.51
C ARG A 437 5.74 18.28 26.58
N PRO A 438 6.85 18.83 26.05
CA PRO A 438 7.77 18.14 25.12
C PRO A 438 8.22 16.75 25.63
N GLU A 439 8.56 16.64 26.89
CA GLU A 439 9.00 15.38 27.54
C GLU A 439 7.94 14.28 27.48
N VAL A 440 6.67 14.66 27.62
CA VAL A 440 5.54 13.70 27.56
C VAL A 440 5.33 13.21 26.14
N VAL A 441 5.44 14.10 25.14
CA VAL A 441 5.36 13.75 23.72
C VAL A 441 6.52 12.81 23.33
N ALA A 442 7.73 13.09 23.81
CA ALA A 442 8.90 12.22 23.59
C ALA A 442 8.73 10.85 24.25
N SER A 443 8.17 10.79 25.46
CA SER A 443 7.83 9.51 26.11
C SER A 443 6.81 8.72 25.29
N GLY A 444 5.79 9.39 24.75
CA GLY A 444 4.81 8.79 23.84
C GLY A 444 5.48 8.18 22.60
N LEU A 445 6.43 8.90 21.98
CA LEU A 445 7.21 8.38 20.86
C LEU A 445 7.97 7.11 21.25
N ARG A 446 8.72 7.14 22.37
CA ARG A 446 9.54 6.00 22.83
C ARG A 446 8.69 4.76 23.06
N ILE A 447 7.57 4.89 23.77
CA ILE A 447 6.65 3.76 24.04
C ILE A 447 6.05 3.24 22.75
N THR A 448 5.65 4.10 21.84
CA THR A 448 5.09 3.67 20.54
C THR A 448 6.13 2.90 19.73
N PHE A 449 7.39 3.36 19.67
CA PHE A 449 8.43 2.63 18.95
C PHE A 449 8.93 1.39 19.70
N ALA A 450 8.79 1.30 21.02
CA ALA A 450 8.98 0.05 21.76
C ALA A 450 7.93 -1.00 21.38
N VAL A 451 6.65 -0.62 21.25
CA VAL A 451 5.59 -1.50 20.73
C VAL A 451 5.87 -1.87 19.28
N ALA A 452 6.29 -0.92 18.44
CA ALA A 452 6.68 -1.17 17.06
C ALA A 452 7.83 -2.20 16.95
N LEU A 453 8.84 -2.10 17.83
CA LEU A 453 9.94 -3.06 17.93
C LEU A 453 9.42 -4.47 18.20
N VAL A 454 8.47 -4.63 19.12
CA VAL A 454 7.84 -5.94 19.41
C VAL A 454 7.15 -6.49 18.16
N LEU A 455 6.40 -5.67 17.43
CA LEU A 455 5.74 -6.09 16.19
C LEU A 455 6.76 -6.53 15.11
N ILE A 456 7.87 -5.80 14.96
CA ILE A 456 8.94 -6.20 14.02
C ILE A 456 9.65 -7.46 14.49
N ALA A 457 9.85 -7.66 15.81
CA ALA A 457 10.41 -8.90 16.35
C ALA A 457 9.50 -10.11 16.03
N PHE A 458 8.18 -9.97 16.12
CA PHE A 458 7.24 -11.00 15.67
C PHE A 458 7.35 -11.25 14.16
N ALA A 459 7.45 -10.20 13.34
CA ALA A 459 7.65 -10.36 11.90
C ALA A 459 8.97 -11.10 11.59
N LEU A 460 10.04 -10.80 12.31
CA LEU A 460 11.34 -11.47 12.20
C LEU A 460 11.25 -12.94 12.61
N ALA A 461 10.54 -13.25 13.70
CA ALA A 461 10.30 -14.64 14.13
C ALA A 461 9.53 -15.43 13.06
N ILE A 462 8.50 -14.82 12.42
CA ILE A 462 7.78 -15.43 11.30
C ILE A 462 8.73 -15.68 10.11
N ALA A 463 9.59 -14.72 9.75
CA ALA A 463 10.56 -14.87 8.66
C ALA A 463 11.53 -16.02 8.88
N LEU A 464 12.01 -16.18 10.11
CA LEU A 464 12.93 -17.27 10.48
C LEU A 464 12.19 -18.63 10.56
N GLY A 465 10.97 -18.65 11.11
CA GLY A 465 10.14 -19.85 11.23
C GLY A 465 9.69 -20.39 9.87
N SER A 466 9.21 -19.54 8.98
CA SER A 466 8.79 -19.94 7.62
C SER A 466 9.96 -20.51 6.82
N ARG A 467 11.17 -19.97 7.00
CA ARG A 467 12.39 -20.51 6.40
C ARG A 467 12.71 -21.91 6.92
N ALA A 468 12.64 -22.14 8.23
CA ALA A 468 12.92 -23.45 8.83
C ALA A 468 11.93 -24.52 8.34
N LEU A 469 10.66 -24.16 8.15
CA LEU A 469 9.62 -25.04 7.62
C LEU A 469 9.82 -25.35 6.13
N ALA A 470 10.20 -24.37 5.32
CA ALA A 470 10.49 -24.58 3.89
C ALA A 470 11.65 -25.55 3.69
N VAL A 471 12.77 -25.35 4.40
CA VAL A 471 13.96 -26.25 4.33
C VAL A 471 13.63 -27.67 4.77
N ARG A 472 12.74 -27.87 5.76
CA ARG A 472 12.29 -29.20 6.19
C ARG A 472 11.42 -29.90 5.15
N ARG A 473 10.66 -29.15 4.36
CA ARG A 473 9.79 -29.69 3.30
C ARG A 473 10.59 -30.16 2.09
N ASP A 474 11.64 -29.42 1.72
CA ASP A 474 12.52 -29.80 0.61
C ASP A 474 13.42 -31.04 0.92
N ARG A 475 13.57 -31.40 2.21
CA ARG A 475 14.31 -32.58 2.65
C ARG A 475 13.46 -33.87 2.79
N ARG A 476 12.13 -33.72 2.64
CA ARG A 476 11.17 -34.87 2.64
C ARG A 476 10.65 -35.12 1.23
#